data_c3a2c8beea3f04b72073817860e896be
#
_entry.id   c3a2c8beea3f04b72073817860e896be
#
_cell.length_a   1.000
_cell.length_b   1.000
_cell.length_c   1.000
_cell.angle_alpha   90.00
_cell.angle_beta   90.00
_cell.angle_gamma   90.00
#
_symmetry.space_group_name_H-M   'P 1'
#
loop_
_entity.id
_entity.type
_entity.pdbx_description
1 polymer ?
#
loop_
_entity_poly.entity_id
_entity_poly.type
_entity_poly.pdbx_seq_one_letter_code
_entity_poly.pdbx_strand_id
1 'polypeptide(L)'
;MTPSPTLLQEARRIQAGLPLHILDSQQSRLDFLLSVSPFIGRVLQQQPELAPQLLEPTQLDWHYQDPLQQLPDSSEANVFRALRRYRNQVLAQVLAAELLGVKPIRRCLTEISALADGLINSAYQWAYQDLTAQWGTPMDPKGQPMPLLILGMGKLGGGELNFSSDIDLIFTYPDNGETQGGRRSIEHQQFFTKLGQKLISALHQVTADGFAYRVDMRLRPFGDSGPLVLSFGSMEDYYQAQGREWERYAMLKARVLNPDPVWTPQLQHLLKPFVYRRYIDFSAIESLRRMKQLIEQENRRRNRTDNIKLGAGGIREVEFVVQTLQLIRGGRLPDLQQVSIFAALNALCRHQLWSQADTEQLINDYLWLRRVEQVLQGIDDQQTQSLPQDELNKERLVLALGLTDWPQFSELTQACMARIHQQFKAVIDQGDNPEPEELALGRLCWDSQLPETELAEQLDWLDAEQAVELLSELRQFKLDCQKRNVGQEDVTVQMPGAVVRPGNWIYADADGVLVSDEKLDGA
;
A
#
# COMPACT_ATOMS: atom_id res chain seq x y z
N MET A 1 29.87 9.12 14.62
CA MET A 1 30.50 7.91 15.15
C MET A 1 31.64 7.48 14.26
N THR A 2 32.65 6.83 14.82
CA THR A 2 33.78 6.35 14.05
C THR A 2 33.55 4.89 13.68
N PRO A 3 33.73 4.48 12.41
CA PRO A 3 33.63 3.08 12.01
C PRO A 3 34.60 2.19 12.77
N SER A 4 34.25 0.92 12.99
CA SER A 4 35.16 -0.08 13.53
C SER A 4 36.35 -0.29 12.57
N PRO A 5 37.49 -0.84 13.05
CA PRO A 5 38.63 -1.13 12.20
C PRO A 5 38.28 -2.02 11.01
N THR A 6 37.36 -3.00 11.21
CA THR A 6 36.87 -3.91 10.16
C THR A 6 36.10 -3.15 9.09
N LEU A 7 35.12 -2.32 9.50
CA LEU A 7 34.33 -1.51 8.57
C LEU A 7 35.19 -0.49 7.82
N LEU A 8 36.15 0.11 8.50
CA LEU A 8 37.08 1.06 7.89
C LEU A 8 38.01 0.39 6.85
N GLN A 9 38.45 -0.83 7.10
CA GLN A 9 39.22 -1.60 6.13
C GLN A 9 38.40 -1.89 4.87
N GLU A 10 37.12 -2.30 5.01
CA GLU A 10 36.23 -2.51 3.86
C GLU A 10 35.96 -1.20 3.11
N ALA A 11 35.71 -0.10 3.81
CA ALA A 11 35.52 1.22 3.20
C ALA A 11 36.71 1.64 2.36
N ARG A 12 37.95 1.47 2.87
CA ARG A 12 39.18 1.79 2.16
C ARG A 12 39.43 0.87 0.96
N ARG A 13 39.03 -0.40 1.07
CA ARG A 13 39.06 -1.33 -0.07
C ARG A 13 38.15 -0.86 -1.20
N ILE A 14 36.94 -0.43 -0.88
CA ILE A 14 36.01 0.16 -1.86
C ILE A 14 36.62 1.43 -2.44
N GLN A 15 37.12 2.34 -1.59
CA GLN A 15 37.74 3.61 -2.02
C GLN A 15 38.90 3.42 -2.97
N ALA A 16 39.74 2.42 -2.73
CA ALA A 16 40.91 2.13 -3.60
C ALA A 16 40.52 1.83 -5.06
N GLY A 17 39.30 1.38 -5.31
CA GLY A 17 38.74 1.16 -6.64
C GLY A 17 38.04 2.37 -7.25
N LEU A 18 37.97 3.51 -6.54
CA LEU A 18 37.23 4.69 -7.00
C LEU A 18 38.17 5.72 -7.66
N PRO A 19 37.82 6.30 -8.81
CA PRO A 19 38.61 7.34 -9.48
C PRO A 19 38.32 8.72 -8.84
N LEU A 20 38.57 8.86 -7.52
CA LEU A 20 38.19 10.06 -6.75
C LEU A 20 39.41 10.79 -6.23
N HIS A 21 39.37 12.12 -6.29
CA HIS A 21 40.25 13.01 -5.54
C HIS A 21 39.46 13.63 -4.39
N ILE A 22 39.75 13.21 -3.17
CA ILE A 22 39.02 13.59 -1.97
C ILE A 22 39.87 14.57 -1.14
N LEU A 23 39.25 15.62 -0.64
CA LEU A 23 39.88 16.53 0.30
C LEU A 23 40.00 15.89 1.68
N ASP A 24 41.07 16.16 2.41
CA ASP A 24 41.32 15.61 3.76
C ASP A 24 40.12 15.89 4.70
N SER A 25 39.47 17.04 4.55
CA SER A 25 38.29 17.43 5.32
C SER A 25 37.02 16.58 5.03
N GLN A 26 37.01 15.89 3.91
CA GLN A 26 35.87 15.03 3.46
C GLN A 26 36.16 13.54 3.73
N GLN A 27 37.39 13.14 4.02
CA GLN A 27 37.78 11.74 4.14
C GLN A 27 36.98 10.99 5.20
N SER A 28 36.79 11.57 6.37
CA SER A 28 36.03 10.92 7.45
C SER A 28 34.55 10.70 7.10
N ARG A 29 33.96 11.59 6.28
CA ARG A 29 32.57 11.40 5.78
C ARG A 29 32.51 10.28 4.74
N LEU A 30 33.48 10.24 3.82
CA LEU A 30 33.59 9.17 2.83
C LEU A 30 33.79 7.82 3.52
N ASP A 31 34.71 7.72 4.46
CA ASP A 31 34.98 6.51 5.25
C ASP A 31 33.69 6.03 5.95
N PHE A 32 32.93 6.93 6.55
CA PHE A 32 31.65 6.63 7.19
C PHE A 32 30.60 6.11 6.20
N LEU A 33 30.35 6.82 5.09
CA LEU A 33 29.36 6.43 4.09
C LEU A 33 29.68 5.08 3.44
N LEU A 34 30.95 4.84 3.07
CA LEU A 34 31.40 3.58 2.49
C LEU A 34 31.41 2.43 3.50
N SER A 35 31.65 2.72 4.79
CA SER A 35 31.54 1.73 5.86
C SER A 35 30.12 1.21 6.02
N VAL A 36 29.12 2.08 5.87
CA VAL A 36 27.71 1.71 6.00
C VAL A 36 27.15 1.10 4.72
N SER A 37 27.44 1.71 3.56
CA SER A 37 26.77 1.38 2.31
C SER A 37 27.74 1.12 1.15
N PRO A 38 28.02 -0.14 0.84
CA PRO A 38 28.69 -0.54 -0.41
C PRO A 38 27.96 -0.06 -1.67
N PHE A 39 26.62 0.12 -1.59
CA PHE A 39 25.84 0.70 -2.69
C PHE A 39 26.35 2.09 -3.09
N ILE A 40 26.61 2.98 -2.12
CA ILE A 40 27.20 4.30 -2.39
C ILE A 40 28.53 4.16 -3.14
N GLY A 41 29.35 3.18 -2.75
CA GLY A 41 30.62 2.89 -3.44
C GLY A 41 30.40 2.52 -4.92
N ARG A 42 29.45 1.65 -5.22
CA ARG A 42 29.10 1.29 -6.61
C ARG A 42 28.60 2.49 -7.42
N VAL A 43 27.78 3.34 -6.81
CA VAL A 43 27.29 4.56 -7.47
C VAL A 43 28.46 5.50 -7.78
N LEU A 44 29.36 5.72 -6.85
CA LEU A 44 30.56 6.55 -7.06
C LEU A 44 31.55 5.97 -8.08
N GLN A 45 31.58 4.65 -8.23
CA GLN A 45 32.37 4.01 -9.29
C GLN A 45 31.83 4.30 -10.69
N GLN A 46 30.50 4.33 -10.82
CA GLN A 46 29.81 4.60 -12.10
C GLN A 46 29.67 6.10 -12.39
N GLN A 47 29.59 6.93 -11.35
CA GLN A 47 29.32 8.37 -11.38
C GLN A 47 30.20 9.10 -10.37
N PRO A 48 31.52 9.17 -10.60
CA PRO A 48 32.46 9.78 -9.64
C PRO A 48 32.23 11.28 -9.42
N GLU A 49 31.59 11.93 -10.38
CA GLU A 49 31.20 13.34 -10.31
C GLU A 49 30.22 13.67 -9.17
N LEU A 50 29.57 12.66 -8.59
CA LEU A 50 28.66 12.84 -7.45
C LEU A 50 29.37 12.99 -6.10
N ALA A 51 30.64 12.63 -6.01
CA ALA A 51 31.37 12.64 -4.73
C ALA A 51 31.31 13.99 -3.99
N PRO A 52 31.51 15.16 -4.63
CA PRO A 52 31.42 16.44 -3.96
C PRO A 52 30.01 16.68 -3.35
N GLN A 53 28.95 16.30 -4.05
CA GLN A 53 27.58 16.47 -3.55
C GLN A 53 27.27 15.55 -2.37
N LEU A 54 27.69 14.28 -2.42
CA LEU A 54 27.44 13.32 -1.34
C LEU A 54 28.21 13.67 -0.06
N LEU A 55 29.37 14.30 -0.20
CA LEU A 55 30.25 14.64 0.92
C LEU A 55 29.99 16.05 1.48
N GLU A 56 29.16 16.86 0.83
CA GLU A 56 28.79 18.20 1.30
C GLU A 56 27.32 18.24 1.71
N PRO A 57 27.00 18.10 3.02
CA PRO A 57 25.63 17.95 3.50
C PRO A 57 24.68 19.08 3.10
N THR A 58 25.21 20.31 2.94
CA THR A 58 24.43 21.48 2.54
C THR A 58 23.88 21.40 1.12
N GLN A 59 24.47 20.53 0.28
CA GLN A 59 24.08 20.32 -1.12
C GLN A 59 23.11 19.14 -1.31
N LEU A 60 22.66 18.51 -0.23
CA LEU A 60 21.82 17.32 -0.28
C LEU A 60 20.31 17.63 -0.39
N ASP A 61 19.94 18.88 -0.65
CA ASP A 61 18.56 19.21 -1.01
C ASP A 61 18.27 18.82 -2.47
N TRP A 62 17.15 18.10 -2.68
CA TRP A 62 16.85 17.47 -3.95
C TRP A 62 15.44 17.83 -4.41
N HIS A 63 15.33 18.13 -5.72
CA HIS A 63 14.08 18.26 -6.44
C HIS A 63 14.15 17.44 -7.72
N TYR A 64 13.05 16.80 -8.07
CA TYR A 64 12.99 15.98 -9.27
C TYR A 64 13.32 16.80 -10.52
N GLN A 65 14.22 16.24 -11.32
CA GLN A 65 14.54 16.72 -12.67
C GLN A 65 14.37 15.54 -13.61
N ASP A 66 13.65 15.75 -14.72
CA ASP A 66 13.42 14.67 -15.66
C ASP A 66 14.73 14.27 -16.35
N PRO A 67 15.23 13.03 -16.12
CA PRO A 67 16.49 12.58 -16.71
C PRO A 67 16.44 12.39 -18.24
N LEU A 68 15.26 12.43 -18.83
CA LEU A 68 15.07 12.23 -20.27
C LEU A 68 15.12 13.53 -21.08
N GLN A 69 14.98 14.70 -20.44
CA GLN A 69 14.94 16.00 -21.15
C GLN A 69 16.24 16.34 -21.91
N GLN A 70 17.38 15.84 -21.44
CA GLN A 70 18.69 16.18 -22.00
C GLN A 70 19.31 15.02 -22.81
N LEU A 71 18.53 13.99 -23.13
CA LEU A 71 19.04 12.87 -23.92
C LEU A 71 19.31 13.29 -25.37
N PRO A 72 20.43 12.87 -25.95
CA PRO A 72 20.77 13.16 -27.35
C PRO A 72 19.81 12.46 -28.31
N ASP A 73 19.31 11.30 -27.94
CA ASP A 73 18.24 10.56 -28.62
C ASP A 73 17.39 9.79 -27.59
N SER A 74 16.15 9.53 -27.98
CA SER A 74 15.17 8.80 -27.16
C SER A 74 15.15 7.30 -27.44
N SER A 75 16.28 6.72 -27.84
CA SER A 75 16.41 5.27 -28.01
C SER A 75 16.19 4.56 -26.69
N GLU A 76 15.60 3.38 -26.75
CA GLU A 76 15.24 2.58 -25.57
C GLU A 76 16.45 2.36 -24.65
N ALA A 77 17.62 2.06 -25.21
CA ALA A 77 18.85 1.86 -24.45
C ALA A 77 19.29 3.10 -23.66
N ASN A 78 19.20 4.29 -24.27
CA ASN A 78 19.57 5.55 -23.62
C ASN A 78 18.55 5.95 -22.56
N VAL A 79 17.26 5.78 -22.83
CA VAL A 79 16.17 6.01 -21.84
C VAL A 79 16.36 5.11 -20.63
N PHE A 80 16.55 3.82 -20.83
CA PHE A 80 16.73 2.85 -19.74
C PHE A 80 17.96 3.17 -18.89
N ARG A 81 19.06 3.53 -19.53
CA ARG A 81 20.28 3.94 -18.82
C ARG A 81 20.06 5.21 -17.99
N ALA A 82 19.43 6.22 -18.56
CA ALA A 82 19.19 7.50 -17.89
C ALA A 82 18.31 7.33 -16.64
N LEU A 83 17.21 6.58 -16.74
CA LEU A 83 16.32 6.30 -15.61
C LEU A 83 17.06 5.62 -14.45
N ARG A 84 17.91 4.63 -14.74
CA ARG A 84 18.67 3.87 -13.74
C ARG A 84 19.76 4.69 -13.07
N ARG A 85 20.55 5.39 -13.86
CA ARG A 85 21.62 6.24 -13.34
C ARG A 85 21.07 7.34 -12.46
N TYR A 86 19.99 8.00 -12.89
CA TYR A 86 19.33 9.04 -12.10
C TYR A 86 18.74 8.49 -10.79
N ARG A 87 18.04 7.33 -10.86
CA ARG A 87 17.60 6.64 -9.64
C ARG A 87 18.73 6.39 -8.66
N ASN A 88 19.81 5.79 -9.12
CA ASN A 88 20.94 5.44 -8.26
C ASN A 88 21.62 6.69 -7.66
N GLN A 89 21.76 7.75 -8.45
CA GLN A 89 22.25 9.05 -8.00
C GLN A 89 21.41 9.58 -6.85
N VAL A 90 20.09 9.70 -7.04
CA VAL A 90 19.19 10.29 -6.04
C VAL A 90 19.11 9.41 -4.79
N LEU A 91 19.04 8.09 -4.94
CA LEU A 91 19.05 7.18 -3.80
C LEU A 91 20.34 7.32 -2.96
N ALA A 92 21.50 7.44 -3.61
CA ALA A 92 22.76 7.69 -2.89
C ALA A 92 22.74 9.04 -2.15
N GLN A 93 22.17 10.10 -2.75
CA GLN A 93 22.03 11.41 -2.11
C GLN A 93 21.08 11.37 -0.91
N VAL A 94 19.91 10.73 -1.05
CA VAL A 94 18.94 10.60 0.05
C VAL A 94 19.51 9.79 1.20
N LEU A 95 20.18 8.67 0.90
CA LEU A 95 20.83 7.83 1.91
C LEU A 95 21.96 8.57 2.63
N ALA A 96 22.84 9.26 1.89
CA ALA A 96 23.91 10.06 2.48
C ALA A 96 23.34 11.17 3.40
N ALA A 97 22.27 11.85 2.98
CA ALA A 97 21.61 12.87 3.78
C ALA A 97 21.03 12.32 5.09
N GLU A 98 20.45 11.12 5.04
CA GLU A 98 19.93 10.44 6.23
C GLU A 98 21.07 10.02 7.17
N LEU A 99 22.08 9.33 6.64
CA LEU A 99 23.22 8.82 7.40
C LEU A 99 24.02 9.94 8.07
N LEU A 100 24.17 11.09 7.41
CA LEU A 100 24.83 12.26 7.94
C LEU A 100 23.93 13.12 8.86
N GLY A 101 22.69 12.70 9.11
CA GLY A 101 21.75 13.39 10.01
C GLY A 101 21.20 14.71 9.45
N VAL A 102 21.32 14.96 8.15
CA VAL A 102 20.83 16.18 7.48
C VAL A 102 19.30 16.13 7.29
N LYS A 103 18.76 14.93 6.99
CA LYS A 103 17.33 14.74 6.74
C LYS A 103 16.75 13.68 7.68
N PRO A 104 15.56 13.97 8.27
CA PRO A 104 14.84 12.95 9.03
C PRO A 104 14.27 11.88 8.08
N ILE A 105 14.14 10.65 8.57
CA ILE A 105 13.64 9.50 7.79
C ILE A 105 12.32 9.80 7.07
N ARG A 106 11.37 10.50 7.69
CA ARG A 106 10.10 10.85 7.07
C ARG A 106 10.27 11.63 5.77
N ARG A 107 11.23 12.57 5.72
CA ARG A 107 11.55 13.33 4.51
C ARG A 107 12.19 12.43 3.46
N CYS A 108 13.08 11.52 3.87
CA CYS A 108 13.70 10.56 2.96
C CYS A 108 12.67 9.66 2.27
N LEU A 109 11.69 9.14 3.01
CA LEU A 109 10.59 8.34 2.45
C LEU A 109 9.76 9.13 1.42
N THR A 110 9.50 10.41 1.69
CA THR A 110 8.78 11.29 0.76
C THR A 110 9.60 11.55 -0.51
N GLU A 111 10.89 11.82 -0.38
CA GLU A 111 11.78 12.07 -1.53
C GLU A 111 11.96 10.82 -2.39
N ILE A 112 12.10 9.64 -1.79
CA ILE A 112 12.16 8.36 -2.53
C ILE A 112 10.85 8.09 -3.28
N SER A 113 9.71 8.40 -2.66
CA SER A 113 8.41 8.28 -3.33
C SER A 113 8.26 9.28 -4.49
N ALA A 114 8.70 10.52 -4.30
CA ALA A 114 8.70 11.53 -5.35
C ALA A 114 9.65 11.17 -6.51
N LEU A 115 10.78 10.52 -6.22
CA LEU A 115 11.68 9.97 -7.23
C LEU A 115 10.97 8.89 -8.06
N ALA A 116 10.26 7.98 -7.40
CA ALA A 116 9.51 6.93 -8.09
C ALA A 116 8.40 7.52 -8.96
N ASP A 117 7.61 8.45 -8.42
CA ASP A 117 6.58 9.18 -9.16
C ASP A 117 7.16 9.85 -10.41
N GLY A 118 8.27 10.56 -10.26
CA GLY A 118 8.94 11.25 -11.36
C GLY A 118 9.43 10.29 -12.44
N LEU A 119 10.15 9.21 -12.07
CA LEU A 119 10.66 8.23 -13.03
C LEU A 119 9.54 7.47 -13.76
N ILE A 120 8.44 7.13 -13.05
CA ILE A 120 7.26 6.53 -13.68
C ILE A 120 6.67 7.50 -14.72
N ASN A 121 6.52 8.79 -14.37
CA ASN A 121 5.98 9.78 -15.28
C ASN A 121 6.89 10.04 -16.49
N SER A 122 8.20 10.14 -16.32
CA SER A 122 9.13 10.30 -17.45
C SER A 122 9.09 9.09 -18.37
N ALA A 123 9.12 7.87 -17.83
CA ALA A 123 9.01 6.64 -18.62
C ALA A 123 7.65 6.54 -19.32
N TYR A 124 6.55 6.95 -18.66
CA TYR A 124 5.21 7.00 -19.25
C TYR A 124 5.16 7.98 -20.42
N GLN A 125 5.62 9.21 -20.26
CA GLN A 125 5.59 10.23 -21.32
C GLN A 125 6.40 9.77 -22.54
N TRP A 126 7.60 9.22 -22.34
CA TRP A 126 8.40 8.65 -23.39
C TRP A 126 7.67 7.53 -24.14
N ALA A 127 7.11 6.56 -23.42
CA ALA A 127 6.42 5.42 -24.01
C ALA A 127 5.13 5.85 -24.76
N TYR A 128 4.38 6.81 -24.20
CA TYR A 128 3.17 7.35 -24.81
C TYR A 128 3.49 8.08 -26.12
N GLN A 129 4.51 8.93 -26.16
CA GLN A 129 4.95 9.65 -27.36
C GLN A 129 5.41 8.69 -28.45
N ASP A 130 6.19 7.67 -28.10
CA ASP A 130 6.67 6.68 -29.06
C ASP A 130 5.51 5.88 -29.69
N LEU A 131 4.54 5.45 -28.88
CA LEU A 131 3.39 4.69 -29.37
C LEU A 131 2.40 5.54 -30.16
N THR A 132 2.16 6.79 -29.77
CA THR A 132 1.29 7.69 -30.52
C THR A 132 1.86 8.02 -31.89
N ALA A 133 3.18 8.14 -32.03
CA ALA A 133 3.84 8.32 -33.34
C ALA A 133 3.64 7.10 -34.26
N GLN A 134 3.49 5.89 -33.72
CA GLN A 134 3.30 4.66 -34.49
C GLN A 134 1.82 4.37 -34.79
N TRP A 135 0.94 4.49 -33.79
CA TRP A 135 -0.43 3.99 -33.83
C TRP A 135 -1.50 5.08 -33.76
N GLY A 136 -1.11 6.35 -33.68
CA GLY A 136 -2.04 7.45 -33.43
C GLY A 136 -2.40 7.60 -31.96
N THR A 137 -3.22 8.60 -31.68
CA THR A 137 -3.57 9.00 -30.30
C THR A 137 -4.93 8.42 -29.93
N PRO A 138 -5.06 7.79 -28.74
CA PRO A 138 -6.37 7.43 -28.19
C PRO A 138 -7.18 8.71 -27.93
N MET A 139 -8.37 8.81 -28.49
CA MET A 139 -9.24 9.98 -28.37
C MET A 139 -10.54 9.61 -27.69
N ASP A 140 -11.05 10.50 -26.83
CA ASP A 140 -12.40 10.40 -26.29
C ASP A 140 -13.46 10.72 -27.37
N PRO A 141 -14.75 10.49 -27.10
CA PRO A 141 -15.82 10.84 -28.04
C PRO A 141 -15.89 12.33 -28.41
N LYS A 142 -15.24 13.21 -27.64
CA LYS A 142 -15.15 14.66 -27.90
C LYS A 142 -13.90 15.05 -28.67
N GLY A 143 -13.06 14.08 -29.04
CA GLY A 143 -11.81 14.31 -29.76
C GLY A 143 -10.67 14.83 -28.87
N GLN A 144 -10.71 14.59 -27.55
CA GLN A 144 -9.61 14.91 -26.64
C GLN A 144 -8.72 13.69 -26.41
N PRO A 145 -7.39 13.86 -26.36
CA PRO A 145 -6.47 12.77 -26.04
C PRO A 145 -6.77 12.13 -24.67
N MET A 146 -6.77 10.81 -24.62
CA MET A 146 -6.96 10.06 -23.38
C MET A 146 -5.64 9.56 -22.83
N PRO A 147 -5.38 9.72 -21.49
CA PRO A 147 -4.22 9.17 -20.83
C PRO A 147 -4.45 7.71 -20.40
N LEU A 148 -3.36 6.98 -20.17
CA LEU A 148 -3.35 5.88 -19.23
C LEU A 148 -3.22 6.48 -17.83
N LEU A 149 -4.12 6.17 -16.91
CA LEU A 149 -3.97 6.54 -15.51
C LEU A 149 -3.25 5.42 -14.75
N ILE A 150 -2.28 5.81 -13.95
CA ILE A 150 -1.41 4.92 -13.20
C ILE A 150 -1.72 5.08 -11.71
N LEU A 151 -2.28 4.06 -11.10
CA LEU A 151 -2.48 4.00 -9.66
C LEU A 151 -1.24 3.40 -9.00
N GLY A 152 -0.60 4.17 -8.13
CA GLY A 152 0.40 3.66 -7.18
C GLY A 152 -0.29 3.11 -5.94
N MET A 153 0.07 1.90 -5.56
CA MET A 153 -0.52 1.18 -4.44
C MET A 153 0.46 1.10 -3.26
N GLY A 154 0.00 0.58 -2.14
CA GLY A 154 0.85 0.28 -0.98
C GLY A 154 1.66 1.48 -0.48
N LYS A 155 2.95 1.29 -0.26
CA LYS A 155 3.87 2.34 0.24
C LYS A 155 4.05 3.48 -0.77
N LEU A 156 4.06 3.18 -2.07
CA LEU A 156 4.15 4.19 -3.12
C LEU A 156 2.90 5.06 -3.14
N GLY A 157 1.72 4.46 -3.07
CA GLY A 157 0.46 5.20 -2.99
C GLY A 157 0.41 6.12 -1.78
N GLY A 158 0.89 5.66 -0.62
CA GLY A 158 1.00 6.45 0.62
C GLY A 158 2.04 7.58 0.58
N GLY A 159 2.94 7.61 -0.41
CA GLY A 159 4.07 8.54 -0.44
C GLY A 159 5.15 8.18 0.60
N GLU A 160 5.32 6.89 0.88
CA GLU A 160 6.11 6.36 2.00
C GLU A 160 7.05 5.23 1.55
N LEU A 161 7.57 5.29 0.32
CA LEU A 161 8.42 4.25 -0.24
C LEU A 161 9.76 4.15 0.48
N ASN A 162 10.25 2.95 0.76
CA ASN A 162 11.62 2.71 1.24
C ASN A 162 12.59 2.56 0.08
N PHE A 163 13.88 2.49 0.43
CA PHE A 163 15.03 2.53 -0.47
C PHE A 163 14.96 1.51 -1.60
N SER A 164 14.75 0.23 -1.30
CA SER A 164 14.68 -0.86 -2.29
C SER A 164 13.33 -1.56 -2.26
N SER A 165 12.24 -0.78 -2.26
CA SER A 165 10.88 -1.32 -2.34
C SER A 165 10.48 -1.64 -3.78
N ASP A 166 9.62 -2.64 -3.93
CA ASP A 166 8.85 -2.82 -5.14
C ASP A 166 7.81 -1.70 -5.27
N ILE A 167 7.38 -1.44 -6.49
CA ILE A 167 6.27 -0.55 -6.79
C ILE A 167 5.09 -1.37 -7.28
N ASP A 168 4.00 -1.35 -6.50
CA ASP A 168 2.74 -1.97 -6.88
C ASP A 168 1.94 -0.98 -7.72
N LEU A 169 1.56 -1.37 -8.94
CA LEU A 169 0.85 -0.50 -9.88
C LEU A 169 -0.45 -1.15 -10.39
N ILE A 170 -1.43 -0.30 -10.69
CA ILE A 170 -2.63 -0.67 -11.45
C ILE A 170 -2.81 0.32 -12.58
N PHE A 171 -3.10 -0.17 -13.78
CA PHE A 171 -3.29 0.64 -14.97
C PHE A 171 -4.76 0.65 -15.41
N THR A 172 -5.25 1.84 -15.73
CA THR A 172 -6.61 2.02 -16.23
C THR A 172 -6.69 3.16 -17.26
N TYR A 173 -7.70 3.14 -18.10
CA TYR A 173 -7.93 4.19 -19.10
C TYR A 173 -9.44 4.55 -19.18
N PRO A 174 -9.77 5.77 -19.61
CA PRO A 174 -11.14 6.28 -19.49
C PRO A 174 -12.18 5.50 -20.25
N ASP A 175 -12.01 5.29 -21.58
CA ASP A 175 -13.08 4.77 -22.43
C ASP A 175 -12.55 3.93 -23.60
N ASN A 176 -13.40 3.05 -24.12
CA ASN A 176 -13.10 2.21 -25.27
C ASN A 176 -13.27 3.02 -26.57
N GLY A 177 -12.56 2.59 -27.61
CA GLY A 177 -12.59 3.21 -28.92
C GLY A 177 -11.37 2.81 -29.74
N GLU A 178 -11.02 3.64 -30.72
CA GLU A 178 -9.86 3.44 -31.60
C GLU A 178 -8.96 4.67 -31.62
N THR A 179 -7.66 4.47 -31.82
CA THR A 179 -6.68 5.55 -32.00
C THR A 179 -6.91 6.31 -33.28
N GLN A 180 -6.57 7.61 -33.29
CA GLN A 180 -6.74 8.50 -34.45
C GLN A 180 -5.40 9.14 -34.86
N GLY A 181 -5.27 9.49 -36.13
CA GLY A 181 -4.11 10.22 -36.64
C GLY A 181 -2.85 9.38 -36.89
N GLY A 182 -2.87 8.08 -36.67
CA GLY A 182 -1.76 7.17 -36.98
C GLY A 182 -1.82 6.58 -38.39
N ARG A 183 -0.76 5.85 -38.77
CA ARG A 183 -0.74 5.10 -40.03
C ARG A 183 -1.75 3.93 -40.02
N ARG A 184 -2.05 3.37 -38.89
CA ARG A 184 -3.04 2.33 -38.62
C ARG A 184 -3.73 2.66 -37.32
N SER A 185 -5.05 2.54 -37.31
CA SER A 185 -5.84 2.59 -36.07
C SER A 185 -5.77 1.24 -35.35
N ILE A 186 -5.75 1.28 -34.02
CA ILE A 186 -5.89 0.11 -33.14
C ILE A 186 -6.86 0.44 -32.02
N GLU A 187 -7.48 -0.59 -31.43
CA GLU A 187 -8.35 -0.45 -30.26
C GLU A 187 -7.61 0.15 -29.06
N HIS A 188 -8.30 0.97 -28.26
CA HIS A 188 -7.73 1.58 -27.06
C HIS A 188 -7.19 0.53 -26.09
N GLN A 189 -7.89 -0.59 -25.91
CA GLN A 189 -7.42 -1.71 -25.10
C GLN A 189 -6.04 -2.21 -25.55
N GLN A 190 -5.86 -2.36 -26.87
CA GLN A 190 -4.60 -2.82 -27.44
C GLN A 190 -3.50 -1.77 -27.29
N PHE A 191 -3.83 -0.48 -27.53
CA PHE A 191 -2.88 0.62 -27.37
C PHE A 191 -2.38 0.72 -25.94
N PHE A 192 -3.30 0.79 -24.94
CA PHE A 192 -2.94 0.94 -23.55
C PHE A 192 -2.26 -0.31 -22.97
N THR A 193 -2.56 -1.51 -23.48
CA THR A 193 -1.81 -2.72 -23.11
C THR A 193 -0.35 -2.64 -23.58
N LYS A 194 -0.11 -2.20 -24.83
CA LYS A 194 1.27 -1.98 -25.33
C LYS A 194 2.00 -0.91 -24.54
N LEU A 195 1.31 0.18 -24.19
CA LEU A 195 1.85 1.26 -23.38
C LEU A 195 2.26 0.76 -21.98
N GLY A 196 1.38 0.01 -21.31
CA GLY A 196 1.67 -0.59 -20.01
C GLY A 196 2.86 -1.54 -20.07
N GLN A 197 2.93 -2.40 -21.08
CA GLN A 197 4.08 -3.31 -21.28
C GLN A 197 5.39 -2.55 -21.49
N LYS A 198 5.37 -1.49 -22.32
CA LYS A 198 6.56 -0.67 -22.58
C LYS A 198 7.01 0.09 -21.34
N LEU A 199 6.08 0.63 -20.56
CA LEU A 199 6.34 1.29 -19.28
C LEU A 199 6.98 0.32 -18.27
N ILE A 200 6.40 -0.87 -18.11
CA ILE A 200 6.95 -1.92 -17.22
C ILE A 200 8.38 -2.29 -17.67
N SER A 201 8.60 -2.49 -18.97
CA SER A 201 9.94 -2.79 -19.51
C SER A 201 10.95 -1.70 -19.14
N ALA A 202 10.59 -0.41 -19.34
CA ALA A 202 11.46 0.72 -19.03
C ALA A 202 11.89 0.75 -17.57
N LEU A 203 10.99 0.38 -16.64
CA LEU A 203 11.26 0.42 -15.20
C LEU A 203 11.91 -0.86 -14.68
N HIS A 204 11.43 -2.03 -15.10
CA HIS A 204 11.74 -3.32 -14.49
C HIS A 204 12.92 -4.06 -15.12
N GLN A 205 13.16 -3.88 -16.42
CA GLN A 205 14.19 -4.64 -17.12
C GLN A 205 15.57 -4.42 -16.50
N VAL A 206 16.29 -5.50 -16.20
CA VAL A 206 17.66 -5.44 -15.67
C VAL A 206 18.62 -5.17 -16.82
N THR A 207 19.48 -4.16 -16.66
CA THR A 207 20.55 -3.77 -17.60
C THR A 207 21.90 -3.79 -16.90
N ALA A 208 22.96 -3.37 -17.58
CA ALA A 208 24.28 -3.19 -16.96
C ALA A 208 24.26 -2.14 -15.81
N ASP A 209 23.34 -1.16 -15.87
CA ASP A 209 23.14 -0.16 -14.83
C ASP A 209 22.12 -0.61 -13.74
N GLY A 210 21.70 -1.88 -13.75
CA GLY A 210 20.68 -2.44 -12.85
C GLY A 210 19.25 -2.26 -13.37
N PHE A 211 18.31 -2.03 -12.47
CA PHE A 211 16.89 -1.75 -12.74
C PHE A 211 16.50 -0.36 -12.20
N ALA A 212 15.43 0.22 -12.73
CA ALA A 212 14.86 1.42 -12.09
C ALA A 212 13.96 1.01 -10.91
N TYR A 213 12.94 0.20 -11.15
CA TYR A 213 12.08 -0.36 -10.08
C TYR A 213 11.63 -1.78 -10.44
N ARG A 214 11.49 -2.63 -9.44
CA ARG A 214 10.74 -3.89 -9.56
C ARG A 214 9.25 -3.55 -9.56
N VAL A 215 8.56 -3.83 -10.66
CA VAL A 215 7.14 -3.52 -10.84
C VAL A 215 6.32 -4.75 -10.50
N ASP A 216 5.34 -4.58 -9.60
CA ASP A 216 4.35 -5.60 -9.25
C ASP A 216 2.95 -5.18 -9.72
N MET A 217 2.32 -6.02 -10.53
CA MET A 217 0.99 -5.76 -11.10
C MET A 217 -0.10 -6.69 -10.51
N ARG A 218 0.22 -7.47 -9.46
CA ARG A 218 -0.69 -8.50 -8.91
C ARG A 218 -1.92 -7.93 -8.20
N LEU A 219 -1.88 -6.66 -7.79
CA LEU A 219 -3.03 -5.98 -7.18
C LEU A 219 -4.09 -5.52 -8.19
N ARG A 220 -3.84 -5.68 -9.51
CA ARG A 220 -4.83 -5.32 -10.54
C ARG A 220 -6.04 -6.25 -10.50
N PRO A 221 -7.21 -5.81 -11.00
CA PRO A 221 -8.39 -6.66 -11.11
C PRO A 221 -8.08 -7.99 -11.79
N PHE A 222 -8.62 -9.08 -11.24
CA PHE A 222 -8.35 -10.48 -11.61
C PHE A 222 -6.89 -10.95 -11.37
N GLY A 223 -6.02 -10.15 -10.77
CA GLY A 223 -4.64 -10.51 -10.50
C GLY A 223 -3.87 -10.89 -11.75
N ASP A 224 -3.05 -11.96 -11.68
CA ASP A 224 -2.22 -12.40 -12.81
C ASP A 224 -3.02 -13.00 -13.99
N SER A 225 -4.25 -13.41 -13.74
CA SER A 225 -5.14 -13.96 -14.77
C SER A 225 -5.86 -12.87 -15.58
N GLY A 226 -5.89 -11.64 -15.08
CA GLY A 226 -6.59 -10.54 -15.70
C GLY A 226 -5.79 -9.78 -16.74
N PRO A 227 -6.45 -8.95 -17.55
CA PRO A 227 -5.79 -8.07 -18.49
C PRO A 227 -4.88 -7.08 -17.75
N LEU A 228 -3.81 -6.65 -18.44
CA LEU A 228 -2.85 -5.70 -17.85
C LEU A 228 -3.47 -4.33 -17.59
N VAL A 229 -4.42 -3.94 -18.42
CA VAL A 229 -5.08 -2.63 -18.37
C VAL A 229 -6.57 -2.82 -18.53
N LEU A 230 -7.39 -2.07 -17.81
CA LEU A 230 -8.85 -2.07 -17.88
C LEU A 230 -9.38 -0.67 -18.19
N SER A 231 -10.49 -0.57 -18.92
CA SER A 231 -11.24 0.68 -19.00
C SER A 231 -11.93 0.98 -17.67
N PHE A 232 -12.32 2.24 -17.44
CA PHE A 232 -13.08 2.64 -16.26
C PHE A 232 -14.34 1.80 -16.06
N GLY A 233 -15.12 1.59 -17.15
CA GLY A 233 -16.33 0.76 -17.07
C GLY A 233 -16.03 -0.67 -16.63
N SER A 234 -15.02 -1.31 -17.25
CA SER A 234 -14.64 -2.68 -16.87
C SER A 234 -14.07 -2.77 -15.45
N MET A 235 -13.41 -1.73 -14.97
CA MET A 235 -12.90 -1.64 -13.59
C MET A 235 -14.06 -1.46 -12.59
N GLU A 236 -15.05 -0.65 -12.93
CA GLU A 236 -16.26 -0.45 -12.12
C GLU A 236 -17.05 -1.75 -11.99
N ASP A 237 -17.36 -2.40 -13.11
CA ASP A 237 -18.04 -3.69 -13.15
C ASP A 237 -17.34 -4.74 -12.28
N TYR A 238 -16.00 -4.79 -12.36
CA TYR A 238 -15.23 -5.71 -11.55
C TYR A 238 -15.37 -5.44 -10.05
N TYR A 239 -15.17 -4.19 -9.60
CA TYR A 239 -15.22 -3.88 -8.18
C TYR A 239 -16.63 -3.94 -7.60
N GLN A 240 -17.66 -3.72 -8.42
CA GLN A 240 -19.05 -3.89 -8.01
C GLN A 240 -19.45 -5.37 -7.88
N ALA A 241 -19.02 -6.22 -8.83
CA ALA A 241 -19.48 -7.60 -8.90
C ALA A 241 -18.55 -8.62 -8.22
N GLN A 242 -17.23 -8.35 -8.18
CA GLN A 242 -16.21 -9.33 -7.78
C GLN A 242 -15.17 -8.79 -6.80
N GLY A 243 -15.19 -7.49 -6.49
CA GLY A 243 -14.22 -6.87 -5.60
C GLY A 243 -14.24 -7.49 -4.20
N ARG A 244 -13.06 -7.90 -3.72
CA ARG A 244 -12.87 -8.60 -2.44
C ARG A 244 -12.42 -7.63 -1.35
N GLU A 245 -12.63 -8.00 -0.09
CA GLU A 245 -12.25 -7.17 1.06
C GLU A 245 -10.74 -6.87 1.13
N TRP A 246 -9.88 -7.80 0.71
CA TRP A 246 -8.44 -7.54 0.66
C TRP A 246 -8.07 -6.51 -0.43
N GLU A 247 -8.80 -6.45 -1.54
CA GLU A 247 -8.61 -5.43 -2.58
C GLU A 247 -9.10 -4.07 -2.10
N ARG A 248 -10.24 -4.06 -1.40
CA ARG A 248 -10.77 -2.87 -0.74
C ARG A 248 -9.75 -2.31 0.26
N TYR A 249 -9.14 -3.17 1.07
CA TYR A 249 -8.05 -2.81 1.98
C TYR A 249 -6.84 -2.23 1.23
N ALA A 250 -6.40 -2.86 0.14
CA ALA A 250 -5.29 -2.37 -0.68
C ALA A 250 -5.59 -1.00 -1.32
N MET A 251 -6.83 -0.78 -1.76
CA MET A 251 -7.28 0.46 -2.40
C MET A 251 -7.28 1.69 -1.48
N LEU A 252 -7.24 1.53 -0.16
CA LEU A 252 -7.04 2.64 0.78
C LEU A 252 -5.78 3.45 0.48
N LYS A 253 -4.77 2.81 -0.06
CA LYS A 253 -3.48 3.40 -0.43
C LYS A 253 -3.39 3.79 -1.92
N ALA A 254 -4.45 3.62 -2.69
CA ALA A 254 -4.44 3.93 -4.11
C ALA A 254 -4.32 5.45 -4.35
N ARG A 255 -3.31 5.86 -5.12
CA ARG A 255 -3.08 7.25 -5.53
C ARG A 255 -2.73 7.31 -7.01
N VAL A 256 -3.36 8.22 -7.75
CA VAL A 256 -3.00 8.48 -9.15
C VAL A 256 -1.63 9.17 -9.19
N LEU A 257 -0.68 8.57 -9.90
CA LEU A 257 0.71 9.05 -9.99
C LEU A 257 0.91 10.08 -11.10
N ASN A 258 0.07 10.04 -12.13
CA ASN A 258 0.06 10.97 -13.26
C ASN A 258 -1.31 11.65 -13.38
N PRO A 259 -1.67 12.52 -12.42
CA PRO A 259 -3.01 13.07 -12.33
C PRO A 259 -3.37 13.88 -13.59
N ASP A 260 -4.59 13.64 -14.07
CA ASP A 260 -5.23 14.37 -15.16
C ASP A 260 -6.43 15.16 -14.61
N PRO A 261 -6.62 16.44 -14.98
CA PRO A 261 -7.67 17.28 -14.39
C PRO A 261 -9.09 16.81 -14.72
N VAL A 262 -9.28 16.09 -15.81
CA VAL A 262 -10.59 15.58 -16.25
C VAL A 262 -10.85 14.18 -15.71
N TRP A 263 -9.88 13.28 -15.85
CA TRP A 263 -10.08 11.85 -15.66
C TRP A 263 -9.78 11.37 -14.23
N THR A 264 -8.88 12.05 -13.52
CA THR A 264 -8.59 11.68 -12.12
C THR A 264 -9.81 11.81 -11.19
N PRO A 265 -10.60 12.90 -11.23
CA PRO A 265 -11.80 12.98 -10.40
C PRO A 265 -12.85 11.90 -10.73
N GLN A 266 -12.97 11.52 -12.01
CA GLN A 266 -13.90 10.47 -12.44
C GLN A 266 -13.48 9.11 -11.89
N LEU A 267 -12.18 8.76 -12.00
CA LEU A 267 -11.65 7.53 -11.43
C LEU A 267 -11.83 7.48 -9.90
N GLN A 268 -11.56 8.59 -9.21
CA GLN A 268 -11.77 8.68 -7.77
C GLN A 268 -13.24 8.50 -7.38
N HIS A 269 -14.17 9.08 -8.17
CA HIS A 269 -15.60 8.92 -7.96
C HIS A 269 -16.05 7.46 -8.12
N LEU A 270 -15.51 6.76 -9.13
CA LEU A 270 -15.77 5.35 -9.39
C LEU A 270 -15.26 4.45 -8.24
N LEU A 271 -14.03 4.68 -7.75
CA LEU A 271 -13.41 3.83 -6.74
C LEU A 271 -13.92 4.07 -5.32
N LYS A 272 -14.36 5.30 -5.01
CA LYS A 272 -14.74 5.71 -3.65
C LYS A 272 -15.87 4.86 -3.03
N PRO A 273 -16.95 4.50 -3.72
CA PRO A 273 -18.02 3.66 -3.16
C PRO A 273 -17.55 2.25 -2.82
N PHE A 274 -16.63 1.70 -3.61
CA PHE A 274 -16.02 0.40 -3.32
C PHE A 274 -15.17 0.46 -2.05
N VAL A 275 -14.33 1.50 -1.87
CA VAL A 275 -13.39 1.61 -0.75
C VAL A 275 -14.09 2.02 0.55
N TYR A 276 -14.96 3.04 0.49
CA TYR A 276 -15.57 3.66 1.67
C TYR A 276 -17.08 3.48 1.67
N ARG A 277 -17.55 2.37 2.24
CA ARG A 277 -18.97 2.10 2.43
C ARG A 277 -19.52 2.99 3.55
N ARG A 278 -20.74 3.51 3.36
CA ARG A 278 -21.39 4.42 4.33
C ARG A 278 -21.83 3.68 5.59
N TYR A 279 -22.18 2.43 5.47
CA TYR A 279 -22.65 1.59 6.57
C TYR A 279 -21.54 0.68 7.07
N ILE A 280 -21.52 0.40 8.37
CA ILE A 280 -20.58 -0.55 8.97
C ILE A 280 -20.96 -1.93 8.47
N ASP A 281 -20.07 -2.50 7.73
CA ASP A 281 -20.18 -3.86 7.24
C ASP A 281 -19.53 -4.78 8.29
N PHE A 282 -20.36 -5.48 9.06
CA PHE A 282 -19.87 -6.42 10.08
C PHE A 282 -19.09 -7.56 9.45
N SER A 283 -19.40 -7.93 8.19
CA SER A 283 -18.60 -8.90 7.44
C SER A 283 -17.21 -8.39 7.13
N ALA A 284 -17.02 -7.08 6.94
CA ALA A 284 -15.71 -6.48 6.79
C ALA A 284 -14.87 -6.62 8.06
N ILE A 285 -15.46 -6.42 9.24
CA ILE A 285 -14.79 -6.62 10.53
C ILE A 285 -14.37 -8.09 10.69
N GLU A 286 -15.27 -9.02 10.36
CA GLU A 286 -14.96 -10.45 10.41
C GLU A 286 -13.89 -10.83 9.38
N SER A 287 -13.94 -10.29 8.17
CA SER A 287 -12.90 -10.50 7.15
C SER A 287 -11.54 -9.96 7.60
N LEU A 288 -11.51 -8.81 8.29
CA LEU A 288 -10.30 -8.24 8.90
C LEU A 288 -9.78 -9.13 10.04
N ARG A 289 -10.65 -9.69 10.89
CA ARG A 289 -10.28 -10.67 11.91
C ARG A 289 -9.69 -11.93 11.30
N ARG A 290 -10.29 -12.48 10.23
CA ARG A 290 -9.75 -13.62 9.49
C ARG A 290 -8.39 -13.29 8.86
N MET A 291 -8.25 -12.13 8.28
CA MET A 291 -6.97 -11.66 7.71
C MET A 291 -5.89 -11.56 8.80
N LYS A 292 -6.22 -11.05 10.00
CA LYS A 292 -5.33 -11.06 11.17
C LYS A 292 -4.91 -12.48 11.52
N GLN A 293 -5.87 -13.40 11.68
CA GLN A 293 -5.58 -14.79 12.04
C GLN A 293 -4.65 -15.46 11.04
N LEU A 294 -4.87 -15.25 9.74
CA LEU A 294 -3.99 -15.76 8.69
C LEU A 294 -2.58 -15.18 8.78
N ILE A 295 -2.45 -13.88 9.08
CA ILE A 295 -1.16 -13.22 9.30
C ILE A 295 -0.43 -13.81 10.51
N GLU A 296 -1.12 -13.99 11.64
CA GLU A 296 -0.54 -14.57 12.85
C GLU A 296 -0.13 -16.04 12.66
N GLN A 297 -0.96 -16.84 11.99
CA GLN A 297 -0.64 -18.24 11.66
C GLN A 297 0.59 -18.33 10.75
N GLU A 298 0.67 -17.51 9.72
CA GLU A 298 1.82 -17.47 8.82
C GLU A 298 3.10 -17.03 9.54
N ASN A 299 3.00 -16.04 10.44
CA ASN A 299 4.12 -15.57 11.25
C ASN A 299 4.63 -16.67 12.20
N ARG A 300 3.72 -17.39 12.89
CA ARG A 300 4.08 -18.52 13.75
C ARG A 300 4.70 -19.68 12.96
N ARG A 301 4.12 -20.01 11.79
CA ARG A 301 4.60 -21.11 10.94
C ARG A 301 6.01 -20.87 10.43
N ARG A 302 6.38 -19.61 10.11
CA ARG A 302 7.68 -19.27 9.52
C ARG A 302 8.71 -18.76 10.54
N ASN A 303 8.41 -18.78 11.83
CA ASN A 303 9.30 -18.32 12.93
C ASN A 303 10.02 -16.99 12.61
N ARG A 304 9.26 -15.95 12.19
CA ARG A 304 9.78 -14.66 11.69
C ARG A 304 10.11 -13.67 12.81
N THR A 305 10.83 -14.11 13.83
CA THR A 305 11.23 -13.25 14.97
C THR A 305 12.17 -12.13 14.55
N ASP A 306 12.98 -12.36 13.50
CA ASP A 306 13.98 -11.42 13.02
C ASP A 306 13.48 -10.50 11.89
N ASN A 307 12.18 -10.49 11.61
CA ASN A 307 11.61 -9.69 10.52
C ASN A 307 10.84 -8.48 11.05
N ILE A 308 11.39 -7.29 10.85
CA ILE A 308 10.82 -6.03 11.36
C ILE A 308 9.53 -5.59 10.65
N LYS A 309 9.19 -6.19 9.51
CA LYS A 309 7.96 -5.90 8.78
C LYS A 309 6.85 -6.86 9.15
N LEU A 310 7.14 -8.16 9.18
CA LEU A 310 6.18 -9.23 9.29
C LEU A 310 6.13 -9.86 10.69
N GLY A 311 7.13 -9.62 11.54
CA GLY A 311 7.14 -10.06 12.93
C GLY A 311 6.03 -9.39 13.76
N ALA A 312 5.75 -9.93 14.94
CA ALA A 312 4.81 -9.33 15.88
C ALA A 312 5.29 -7.92 16.28
N GLY A 313 4.43 -6.92 16.19
CA GLY A 313 4.78 -5.50 16.39
C GLY A 313 5.56 -4.88 15.23
N GLY A 314 5.61 -5.54 14.06
CA GLY A 314 6.30 -5.02 12.89
C GLY A 314 5.51 -3.94 12.14
N ILE A 315 6.13 -3.40 11.09
CA ILE A 315 5.59 -2.33 10.23
C ILE A 315 4.16 -2.66 9.76
N ARG A 316 3.90 -3.92 9.40
CA ARG A 316 2.60 -4.37 8.90
C ARG A 316 1.47 -4.25 9.93
N GLU A 317 1.76 -4.44 11.22
CA GLU A 317 0.73 -4.29 12.27
C GLU A 317 0.30 -2.83 12.43
N VAL A 318 1.24 -1.87 12.34
CA VAL A 318 0.90 -0.44 12.34
C VAL A 318 0.00 -0.09 11.16
N GLU A 319 0.39 -0.51 9.95
CA GLU A 319 -0.39 -0.28 8.73
C GLU A 319 -1.79 -0.90 8.86
N PHE A 320 -1.86 -2.13 9.37
CA PHE A 320 -3.13 -2.86 9.52
C PHE A 320 -4.10 -2.15 10.46
N VAL A 321 -3.64 -1.72 11.62
CA VAL A 321 -4.48 -1.02 12.61
C VAL A 321 -5.07 0.25 12.02
N VAL A 322 -4.23 1.09 11.43
CA VAL A 322 -4.67 2.38 10.87
C VAL A 322 -5.66 2.16 9.72
N GLN A 323 -5.35 1.26 8.80
CA GLN A 323 -6.20 0.98 7.64
C GLN A 323 -7.53 0.31 8.03
N THR A 324 -7.53 -0.53 9.08
CA THR A 324 -8.75 -1.09 9.66
C THR A 324 -9.69 0.02 10.15
N LEU A 325 -9.16 0.98 10.92
CA LEU A 325 -9.96 2.10 11.40
C LEU A 325 -10.46 3.01 10.25
N GLN A 326 -9.66 3.16 9.19
CA GLN A 326 -10.07 3.88 7.98
C GLN A 326 -11.24 3.16 7.28
N LEU A 327 -11.21 1.84 7.14
CA LEU A 327 -12.31 1.06 6.54
C LEU A 327 -13.60 1.14 7.36
N ILE A 328 -13.49 1.04 8.68
CA ILE A 328 -14.64 1.04 9.59
C ILE A 328 -15.29 2.43 9.67
N ARG A 329 -14.50 3.50 9.71
CA ARG A 329 -14.97 4.85 10.00
C ARG A 329 -14.95 5.81 8.81
N GLY A 330 -14.13 5.53 7.78
CA GLY A 330 -13.89 6.44 6.66
C GLY A 330 -15.13 6.73 5.80
N GLY A 331 -16.12 5.84 5.79
CA GLY A 331 -17.40 6.09 5.12
C GLY A 331 -18.22 7.20 5.77
N ARG A 332 -18.09 7.37 7.10
CA ARG A 332 -18.77 8.41 7.90
C ARG A 332 -17.89 9.63 8.19
N LEU A 333 -16.58 9.44 8.24
CA LEU A 333 -15.60 10.46 8.56
C LEU A 333 -14.65 10.66 7.35
N PRO A 334 -15.00 11.54 6.39
CA PRO A 334 -14.19 11.75 5.17
C PRO A 334 -12.74 12.17 5.44
N ASP A 335 -12.46 12.80 6.57
CA ASP A 335 -11.11 13.15 7.02
C ASP A 335 -10.18 11.93 7.16
N LEU A 336 -10.74 10.75 7.37
CA LEU A 336 -9.97 9.50 7.45
C LEU A 336 -9.61 8.92 6.08
N GLN A 337 -10.17 9.46 4.99
CA GLN A 337 -9.87 9.01 3.62
C GLN A 337 -8.51 9.55 3.16
N GLN A 338 -7.45 9.12 3.85
CA GLN A 338 -6.07 9.55 3.61
C GLN A 338 -5.22 8.39 3.10
N VAL A 339 -4.42 8.60 2.06
CA VAL A 339 -3.48 7.59 1.56
C VAL A 339 -2.24 7.47 2.44
N SER A 340 -1.78 8.58 3.04
CA SER A 340 -0.64 8.60 3.96
C SER A 340 -1.05 8.09 5.34
N ILE A 341 -0.25 7.16 5.91
CA ILE A 341 -0.47 6.65 7.26
C ILE A 341 -0.34 7.75 8.32
N PHE A 342 0.57 8.70 8.10
CA PHE A 342 0.76 9.82 9.02
C PHE A 342 -0.44 10.77 9.04
N ALA A 343 -1.01 11.04 7.86
CA ALA A 343 -2.21 11.86 7.75
C ALA A 343 -3.43 11.15 8.36
N ALA A 344 -3.54 9.85 8.15
CA ALA A 344 -4.59 9.02 8.74
C ALA A 344 -4.50 8.98 10.27
N LEU A 345 -3.31 8.75 10.85
CA LEU A 345 -3.08 8.78 12.30
C LEU A 345 -3.45 10.13 12.90
N ASN A 346 -3.05 11.24 12.27
CA ASN A 346 -3.42 12.58 12.74
C ASN A 346 -4.94 12.82 12.64
N ALA A 347 -5.61 12.27 11.64
CA ALA A 347 -7.07 12.35 11.53
C ALA A 347 -7.77 11.52 12.61
N LEU A 348 -7.30 10.31 12.91
CA LEU A 348 -7.79 9.48 14.03
C LEU A 348 -7.69 10.21 15.37
N CYS A 349 -6.56 10.90 15.60
CA CYS A 349 -6.36 11.72 16.80
C CYS A 349 -7.35 12.90 16.86
N ARG A 350 -7.55 13.65 15.76
CA ARG A 350 -8.50 14.77 15.71
C ARG A 350 -9.94 14.33 16.01
N HIS A 351 -10.33 13.15 15.57
CA HIS A 351 -11.65 12.57 15.85
C HIS A 351 -11.72 11.82 17.19
N GLN A 352 -10.71 11.93 18.06
CA GLN A 352 -10.64 11.30 19.38
C GLN A 352 -10.80 9.77 19.36
N LEU A 353 -10.52 9.15 18.20
CA LEU A 353 -10.49 7.70 18.05
C LEU A 353 -9.18 7.10 18.56
N TRP A 354 -8.18 7.96 18.78
CA TRP A 354 -6.88 7.64 19.37
C TRP A 354 -6.40 8.81 20.21
N SER A 355 -5.71 8.53 21.33
CA SER A 355 -5.13 9.60 22.14
C SER A 355 -3.95 10.28 21.42
N GLN A 356 -3.68 11.54 21.75
CA GLN A 356 -2.53 12.24 21.20
C GLN A 356 -1.20 11.53 21.56
N ALA A 357 -1.08 11.11 22.82
CA ALA A 357 0.13 10.43 23.32
C ALA A 357 0.39 9.11 22.59
N ASP A 358 -0.65 8.27 22.42
CA ASP A 358 -0.54 7.01 21.68
C ASP A 358 -0.24 7.23 20.20
N THR A 359 -0.84 8.26 19.59
CA THR A 359 -0.59 8.64 18.19
C THR A 359 0.87 9.03 17.99
N GLU A 360 1.40 9.92 18.82
CA GLU A 360 2.79 10.36 18.76
C GLU A 360 3.77 9.19 19.00
N GLN A 361 3.48 8.34 19.99
CA GLN A 361 4.29 7.16 20.28
C GLN A 361 4.28 6.19 19.10
N LEU A 362 3.13 5.91 18.50
CA LEU A 362 3.01 5.01 17.34
C LEU A 362 3.73 5.55 16.11
N ILE A 363 3.65 6.87 15.86
CA ILE A 363 4.41 7.52 14.78
C ILE A 363 5.91 7.36 15.01
N ASN A 364 6.40 7.57 16.23
CA ASN A 364 7.82 7.44 16.55
C ASN A 364 8.30 5.99 16.40
N ASP A 365 7.53 5.03 16.90
CA ASP A 365 7.83 3.60 16.78
C ASP A 365 7.81 3.15 15.31
N TYR A 366 6.83 3.61 14.53
CA TYR A 366 6.77 3.33 13.11
C TYR A 366 7.96 3.92 12.35
N LEU A 367 8.33 5.18 12.62
CA LEU A 367 9.48 5.83 12.00
C LEU A 367 10.80 5.14 12.36
N TRP A 368 10.93 4.62 13.59
CA TRP A 368 12.09 3.81 13.98
C TRP A 368 12.22 2.57 13.09
N LEU A 369 11.16 1.76 12.97
CA LEU A 369 11.18 0.56 12.13
C LEU A 369 11.42 0.90 10.66
N ARG A 370 10.85 2.02 10.17
CA ARG A 370 11.05 2.47 8.78
C ARG A 370 12.50 2.92 8.54
N ARG A 371 13.15 3.52 9.55
CA ARG A 371 14.57 3.87 9.48
C ARG A 371 15.46 2.62 9.48
N VAL A 372 15.15 1.64 10.31
CA VAL A 372 15.84 0.34 10.29
C VAL A 372 15.70 -0.33 8.92
N GLU A 373 14.48 -0.39 8.36
CA GLU A 373 14.22 -0.94 7.01
C GLU A 373 15.01 -0.17 5.94
N GLN A 374 15.04 1.16 6.02
CA GLN A 374 15.76 2.02 5.09
C GLN A 374 17.26 1.73 5.06
N VAL A 375 17.89 1.67 6.23
CA VAL A 375 19.32 1.36 6.35
C VAL A 375 19.64 -0.05 5.85
N LEU A 376 18.84 -1.06 6.26
CA LEU A 376 19.02 -2.44 5.79
C LEU A 376 19.00 -2.54 4.27
N GLN A 377 18.06 -1.87 3.62
CA GLN A 377 17.95 -1.84 2.16
C GLN A 377 19.08 -1.01 1.51
N GLY A 378 19.49 0.08 2.17
CA GLY A 378 20.52 1.00 1.69
C GLY A 378 21.94 0.45 1.75
N ILE A 379 22.21 -0.63 2.50
CA ILE A 379 23.51 -1.28 2.53
C ILE A 379 23.91 -1.69 1.10
N ASP A 380 23.02 -2.38 0.39
CA ASP A 380 23.39 -3.03 -0.87
C ASP A 380 22.28 -3.00 -1.95
N ASP A 381 21.31 -2.12 -1.80
CA ASP A 381 20.10 -2.01 -2.65
C ASP A 381 19.34 -3.34 -2.76
N GLN A 382 19.15 -4.00 -1.61
CA GLN A 382 18.43 -5.26 -1.53
C GLN A 382 17.10 -5.10 -0.83
N GLN A 383 16.05 -5.74 -1.36
CA GLN A 383 14.74 -5.80 -0.72
C GLN A 383 14.78 -6.78 0.45
N THR A 384 15.16 -6.30 1.61
CA THR A 384 15.18 -7.08 2.84
C THR A 384 14.48 -6.38 4.00
N GLN A 385 13.85 -7.15 4.88
CA GLN A 385 13.26 -6.71 6.14
C GLN A 385 13.70 -7.61 7.30
N SER A 386 14.56 -8.59 7.04
CA SER A 386 15.14 -9.46 8.05
C SER A 386 16.43 -8.86 8.60
N LEU A 387 16.57 -8.91 9.90
CA LEU A 387 17.79 -8.45 10.57
C LEU A 387 18.99 -9.31 10.15
N PRO A 388 20.18 -8.71 9.97
CA PRO A 388 21.36 -9.43 9.54
C PRO A 388 21.83 -10.43 10.59
N GLN A 389 22.32 -11.57 10.12
CA GLN A 389 22.90 -12.60 10.98
C GLN A 389 24.43 -12.47 11.06
N ASP A 390 25.06 -11.91 10.04
CA ASP A 390 26.49 -11.69 9.99
C ASP A 390 26.92 -10.43 10.77
N GLU A 391 28.09 -10.51 11.40
CA GLU A 391 28.58 -9.45 12.30
C GLU A 391 28.89 -8.15 11.54
N LEU A 392 29.33 -8.23 10.29
CA LEU A 392 29.70 -7.04 9.51
C LEU A 392 28.46 -6.17 9.23
N ASN A 393 27.33 -6.76 8.81
CA ASN A 393 26.10 -6.01 8.56
C ASN A 393 25.40 -5.60 9.87
N LYS A 394 25.58 -6.33 10.98
CA LYS A 394 25.18 -5.85 12.31
C LYS A 394 25.93 -4.58 12.70
N GLU A 395 27.24 -4.56 12.53
CA GLU A 395 28.07 -3.38 12.79
C GLU A 395 27.67 -2.19 11.90
N ARG A 396 27.38 -2.42 10.60
CA ARG A 396 26.88 -1.39 9.68
C ARG A 396 25.57 -0.77 10.17
N LEU A 397 24.64 -1.61 10.59
CA LEU A 397 23.35 -1.15 11.08
C LEU A 397 23.46 -0.33 12.36
N VAL A 398 24.26 -0.81 13.33
CA VAL A 398 24.55 -0.10 14.59
C VAL A 398 25.20 1.25 14.30
N LEU A 399 26.22 1.28 13.44
CA LEU A 399 26.91 2.50 13.04
C LEU A 399 25.97 3.51 12.38
N ALA A 400 25.16 3.07 11.41
CA ALA A 400 24.20 3.91 10.67
C ALA A 400 23.12 4.52 11.56
N LEU A 401 22.64 3.77 12.55
CA LEU A 401 21.60 4.22 13.48
C LEU A 401 22.15 5.08 14.63
N GLY A 402 23.47 5.18 14.76
CA GLY A 402 24.10 5.99 15.79
C GLY A 402 24.11 5.33 17.18
N LEU A 403 24.13 3.99 17.23
CA LEU A 403 24.07 3.20 18.46
C LEU A 403 25.46 2.71 18.89
N THR A 404 25.60 2.26 20.12
CA THR A 404 26.86 1.80 20.67
C THR A 404 27.19 0.36 20.27
N ASP A 405 26.17 -0.51 20.28
CA ASP A 405 26.36 -1.94 20.04
C ASP A 405 25.05 -2.64 19.60
N TRP A 406 25.15 -3.89 19.24
CA TRP A 406 23.99 -4.72 18.84
C TRP A 406 22.99 -4.99 19.95
N PRO A 407 23.39 -5.25 21.22
CA PRO A 407 22.45 -5.34 22.34
C PRO A 407 21.55 -4.12 22.48
N GLN A 408 22.09 -2.90 22.42
CA GLN A 408 21.32 -1.65 22.47
C GLN A 408 20.30 -1.57 21.32
N PHE A 409 20.73 -1.90 20.10
CA PHE A 409 19.84 -1.97 18.95
C PHE A 409 18.70 -2.96 19.16
N SER A 410 19.05 -4.17 19.65
CA SER A 410 18.07 -5.25 19.89
C SER A 410 17.03 -4.85 20.93
N GLU A 411 17.47 -4.28 22.05
CA GLU A 411 16.59 -3.81 23.13
C GLU A 411 15.62 -2.72 22.65
N LEU A 412 16.12 -1.68 21.99
CA LEU A 412 15.30 -0.60 21.45
C LEU A 412 14.27 -1.10 20.45
N THR A 413 14.69 -1.98 19.52
CA THR A 413 13.80 -2.49 18.48
C THR A 413 12.76 -3.43 19.03
N GLN A 414 13.12 -4.31 19.98
CA GLN A 414 12.17 -5.20 20.65
C GLN A 414 11.16 -4.42 21.49
N ALA A 415 11.60 -3.40 22.25
CA ALA A 415 10.70 -2.54 23.00
C ALA A 415 9.72 -1.78 22.09
N CYS A 416 10.19 -1.27 20.97
CA CYS A 416 9.37 -0.64 19.93
C CYS A 416 8.30 -1.62 19.40
N MET A 417 8.71 -2.80 18.97
CA MET A 417 7.81 -3.82 18.45
C MET A 417 6.80 -4.31 19.51
N ALA A 418 7.20 -4.44 20.77
CA ALA A 418 6.30 -4.81 21.86
C ALA A 418 5.19 -3.78 22.08
N ARG A 419 5.50 -2.47 22.04
CA ARG A 419 4.49 -1.39 22.14
C ARG A 419 3.52 -1.42 20.97
N ILE A 420 4.02 -1.53 19.74
CA ILE A 420 3.16 -1.64 18.54
C ILE A 420 2.21 -2.84 18.68
N HIS A 421 2.73 -4.00 19.08
CA HIS A 421 1.92 -5.22 19.24
C HIS A 421 0.85 -5.08 20.31
N GLN A 422 1.15 -4.39 21.40
CA GLN A 422 0.18 -4.08 22.45
C GLN A 422 -0.95 -3.19 21.93
N GLN A 423 -0.63 -2.13 21.18
CA GLN A 423 -1.64 -1.25 20.56
C GLN A 423 -2.46 -1.99 19.52
N PHE A 424 -1.82 -2.83 18.70
CA PHE A 424 -2.50 -3.68 17.72
C PHE A 424 -3.55 -4.58 18.39
N LYS A 425 -3.19 -5.26 19.49
CA LYS A 425 -4.13 -6.07 20.27
C LYS A 425 -5.27 -5.23 20.83
N ALA A 426 -4.96 -4.10 21.46
CA ALA A 426 -5.97 -3.25 22.07
C ALA A 426 -7.06 -2.79 21.09
N VAL A 427 -6.69 -2.42 19.85
CA VAL A 427 -7.66 -1.99 18.83
C VAL A 427 -8.54 -3.14 18.36
N ILE A 428 -7.99 -4.34 18.25
CA ILE A 428 -8.74 -5.49 17.74
C ILE A 428 -9.61 -6.11 18.84
N ASP A 429 -9.12 -6.15 20.06
CA ASP A 429 -9.86 -6.68 21.22
C ASP A 429 -10.98 -5.72 21.66
N GLN A 430 -10.86 -4.39 21.41
CA GLN A 430 -11.97 -3.44 21.61
C GLN A 430 -13.14 -3.65 20.63
N GLY A 431 -12.97 -4.44 19.58
CA GLY A 431 -14.05 -4.95 18.73
C GLY A 431 -14.91 -6.02 19.42
N ASP A 432 -14.55 -6.47 20.60
CA ASP A 432 -15.36 -7.31 21.49
C ASP A 432 -16.26 -6.47 22.43
N ASN A 433 -16.86 -5.37 21.94
CA ASN A 433 -18.12 -4.95 22.55
C ASN A 433 -19.07 -6.15 22.41
N PRO A 434 -19.74 -6.59 23.48
CA PRO A 434 -20.71 -7.65 23.36
C PRO A 434 -21.65 -7.26 22.22
N GLU A 435 -21.76 -8.14 21.25
CA GLU A 435 -22.74 -7.99 20.16
C GLU A 435 -24.07 -7.65 20.86
N PRO A 436 -24.84 -6.65 20.37
CA PRO A 436 -26.20 -6.49 20.87
C PRO A 436 -26.87 -7.86 20.83
N GLU A 437 -27.56 -8.24 21.90
CA GLU A 437 -28.17 -9.58 22.05
C GLU A 437 -28.97 -9.98 20.81
N GLU A 438 -29.61 -9.01 20.17
CA GLU A 438 -30.37 -9.18 18.90
C GLU A 438 -29.48 -9.58 17.70
N LEU A 439 -28.24 -9.08 17.62
CA LEU A 439 -27.27 -9.44 16.55
C LEU A 439 -26.62 -10.80 16.82
N ALA A 440 -26.33 -11.12 18.08
CA ALA A 440 -25.84 -12.42 18.50
C ALA A 440 -26.90 -13.52 18.21
N LEU A 441 -28.17 -13.22 18.46
CA LEU A 441 -29.28 -14.11 18.16
C LEU A 441 -29.48 -14.32 16.65
N GLY A 442 -29.40 -13.26 15.85
CA GLY A 442 -29.47 -13.34 14.39
C GLY A 442 -28.35 -14.19 13.79
N ARG A 443 -27.13 -14.07 14.30
CA ARG A 443 -26.01 -14.94 13.89
C ARG A 443 -26.20 -16.38 14.35
N LEU A 444 -26.65 -16.59 15.57
CA LEU A 444 -26.94 -17.92 16.07
C LEU A 444 -27.96 -18.63 15.19
N CYS A 445 -29.05 -17.95 14.82
CA CYS A 445 -30.05 -18.48 13.90
C CYS A 445 -29.49 -18.77 12.49
N TRP A 446 -28.58 -17.91 12.01
CA TRP A 446 -28.02 -18.06 10.67
C TRP A 446 -26.91 -19.14 10.59
N ASP A 447 -26.00 -19.17 11.58
CA ASP A 447 -24.78 -19.99 11.53
C ASP A 447 -24.90 -21.32 12.27
N SER A 448 -25.86 -21.45 13.17
CA SER A 448 -26.02 -22.66 13.99
C SER A 448 -26.41 -23.89 13.16
N GLN A 449 -25.84 -25.01 13.56
CA GLN A 449 -26.25 -26.35 13.09
C GLN A 449 -27.24 -27.04 14.05
N LEU A 450 -27.65 -26.34 15.12
CA LEU A 450 -28.60 -26.87 16.09
C LEU A 450 -30.00 -27.06 15.45
N PRO A 451 -30.82 -28.01 15.93
CA PRO A 451 -32.18 -28.17 15.49
C PRO A 451 -33.02 -26.88 15.66
N GLU A 452 -33.97 -26.66 14.75
CA GLU A 452 -34.86 -25.46 14.81
C GLU A 452 -35.62 -25.37 16.15
N THR A 453 -35.99 -26.52 16.72
CA THR A 453 -36.66 -26.60 18.00
C THR A 453 -35.85 -26.11 19.20
N GLU A 454 -34.50 -26.32 19.18
CA GLU A 454 -33.61 -25.83 20.23
C GLU A 454 -33.29 -24.34 20.06
N LEU A 455 -33.26 -23.86 18.81
CA LEU A 455 -33.04 -22.44 18.51
C LEU A 455 -34.32 -21.62 18.76
N ALA A 456 -35.51 -22.19 18.54
CA ALA A 456 -36.80 -21.55 18.76
C ALA A 456 -37.00 -21.16 20.24
N GLU A 457 -36.43 -21.90 21.19
CA GLU A 457 -36.48 -21.57 22.63
C GLU A 457 -35.73 -20.26 22.96
N GLN A 458 -34.88 -19.77 22.07
CA GLN A 458 -34.15 -18.51 22.23
C GLN A 458 -34.85 -17.31 21.57
N LEU A 459 -35.92 -17.56 20.84
CA LEU A 459 -36.77 -16.55 20.22
C LEU A 459 -38.04 -16.35 21.10
N ASP A 460 -37.82 -15.88 22.35
CA ASP A 460 -38.85 -15.76 23.39
C ASP A 460 -39.99 -14.77 23.08
N TRP A 461 -39.81 -13.94 22.03
CA TRP A 461 -40.78 -12.99 21.52
C TRP A 461 -41.71 -13.59 20.43
N LEU A 462 -41.50 -14.83 19.99
CA LEU A 462 -42.35 -15.60 19.08
C LEU A 462 -42.94 -16.83 19.79
N ASP A 463 -44.12 -17.27 19.38
CA ASP A 463 -44.55 -18.60 19.80
C ASP A 463 -43.69 -19.70 19.14
N ALA A 464 -43.62 -20.89 19.77
CA ALA A 464 -42.71 -21.94 19.35
C ALA A 464 -42.95 -22.43 17.91
N GLU A 465 -44.19 -22.37 17.40
CA GLU A 465 -44.54 -22.80 16.04
C GLU A 465 -44.05 -21.75 15.02
N GLN A 466 -44.28 -20.47 15.28
CA GLN A 466 -43.80 -19.36 14.46
C GLN A 466 -42.26 -19.28 14.45
N ALA A 467 -41.60 -19.53 15.58
CA ALA A 467 -40.14 -19.52 15.68
C ALA A 467 -39.52 -20.66 14.85
N VAL A 468 -40.08 -21.86 14.89
CA VAL A 468 -39.61 -23.00 14.09
C VAL A 468 -39.83 -22.74 12.60
N GLU A 469 -40.96 -22.17 12.20
CA GLU A 469 -41.26 -21.83 10.80
C GLU A 469 -40.26 -20.79 10.26
N LEU A 470 -40.01 -19.71 11.01
CA LEU A 470 -39.05 -18.67 10.66
C LEU A 470 -37.63 -19.24 10.49
N LEU A 471 -37.18 -20.08 11.42
CA LEU A 471 -35.86 -20.71 11.36
C LEU A 471 -35.73 -21.67 10.18
N SER A 472 -36.78 -22.40 9.86
CA SER A 472 -36.82 -23.28 8.69
C SER A 472 -36.70 -22.49 7.37
N GLU A 473 -37.44 -21.38 7.25
CA GLU A 473 -37.37 -20.48 6.10
C GLU A 473 -35.99 -19.84 5.96
N LEU A 474 -35.41 -19.35 7.07
CA LEU A 474 -34.04 -18.78 7.08
C LEU A 474 -32.98 -19.80 6.63
N ARG A 475 -33.09 -21.06 7.03
CA ARG A 475 -32.19 -22.13 6.59
C ARG A 475 -32.36 -22.45 5.12
N GLN A 476 -33.56 -22.56 4.64
CA GLN A 476 -33.82 -22.79 3.23
C GLN A 476 -33.24 -21.64 2.39
N PHE A 477 -33.46 -20.42 2.84
CA PHE A 477 -32.93 -19.22 2.22
C PHE A 477 -31.38 -19.20 2.20
N LYS A 478 -30.73 -19.56 3.33
CA LYS A 478 -29.27 -19.73 3.40
C LYS A 478 -28.76 -20.74 2.37
N LEU A 479 -29.41 -21.88 2.22
CA LEU A 479 -29.05 -22.91 1.23
C LEU A 479 -29.20 -22.38 -0.21
N ASP A 480 -30.21 -21.58 -0.49
CA ASP A 480 -30.43 -21.00 -1.80
C ASP A 480 -29.42 -19.89 -2.12
N CYS A 481 -29.03 -19.07 -1.13
CA CYS A 481 -27.92 -18.13 -1.25
C CYS A 481 -26.59 -18.83 -1.53
N GLN A 482 -26.29 -19.90 -0.81
CA GLN A 482 -25.07 -20.70 -1.05
C GLN A 482 -25.02 -21.30 -2.45
N LYS A 483 -26.14 -21.83 -2.95
CA LYS A 483 -26.25 -22.35 -4.32
C LYS A 483 -26.01 -21.28 -5.39
N ARG A 484 -26.38 -20.03 -5.12
CA ARG A 484 -26.22 -18.90 -6.04
C ARG A 484 -24.92 -18.14 -5.85
N ASN A 485 -24.10 -18.52 -4.87
CA ASN A 485 -22.85 -17.84 -4.46
C ASN A 485 -23.07 -16.36 -4.09
N VAL A 486 -24.22 -16.06 -3.48
CA VAL A 486 -24.62 -14.72 -3.03
C VAL A 486 -24.41 -14.60 -1.53
N GLY A 487 -23.80 -13.53 -1.07
CA GLY A 487 -23.62 -13.23 0.35
C GLY A 487 -24.92 -12.82 1.05
N GLN A 488 -24.96 -12.91 2.36
CA GLN A 488 -26.12 -12.55 3.19
C GLN A 488 -26.57 -11.10 2.99
N GLU A 489 -25.65 -10.22 2.62
CA GLU A 489 -25.83 -8.77 2.54
C GLU A 489 -26.36 -8.25 1.19
N ASP A 490 -26.31 -9.12 0.16
CA ASP A 490 -26.63 -8.72 -1.22
C ASP A 490 -28.06 -9.11 -1.63
N VAL A 491 -28.88 -9.57 -0.67
CA VAL A 491 -30.15 -10.18 -1.01
C VAL A 491 -31.35 -9.28 -0.64
N THR A 492 -32.22 -9.06 -1.62
CA THR A 492 -33.56 -8.52 -1.37
C THR A 492 -34.49 -9.66 -0.95
N VAL A 493 -35.01 -9.60 0.26
CA VAL A 493 -35.94 -10.59 0.79
C VAL A 493 -37.40 -10.08 0.62
N GLN A 494 -38.23 -10.89 -0.02
CA GLN A 494 -39.65 -10.60 -0.13
C GLN A 494 -40.38 -11.43 0.93
N MET A 495 -40.97 -10.74 1.90
CA MET A 495 -41.79 -11.34 2.96
C MET A 495 -43.28 -11.03 2.71
N PRO A 496 -44.22 -11.77 3.28
CA PRO A 496 -45.63 -11.40 3.21
C PRO A 496 -45.87 -9.99 3.75
N GLY A 497 -46.21 -9.06 2.85
CA GLY A 497 -46.50 -7.65 3.18
C GLY A 497 -45.32 -6.69 3.15
N ALA A 498 -44.06 -7.16 2.96
CA ALA A 498 -42.88 -6.28 2.90
C ALA A 498 -41.78 -6.80 1.97
N VAL A 499 -41.00 -5.87 1.42
CA VAL A 499 -39.79 -6.16 0.65
C VAL A 499 -38.61 -5.56 1.40
N VAL A 500 -37.73 -6.40 1.92
CA VAL A 500 -36.53 -5.99 2.63
C VAL A 500 -35.37 -5.95 1.63
N ARG A 501 -34.72 -4.79 1.49
CA ARG A 501 -33.58 -4.57 0.62
C ARG A 501 -32.34 -4.34 1.45
N PRO A 502 -31.13 -4.59 0.93
CA PRO A 502 -29.90 -4.17 1.57
C PRO A 502 -29.96 -2.69 1.98
N GLY A 503 -29.67 -2.41 3.25
CA GLY A 503 -29.73 -1.04 3.81
C GLY A 503 -31.06 -0.64 4.46
N ASN A 504 -32.09 -1.49 4.43
CA ASN A 504 -33.30 -1.23 5.18
C ASN A 504 -33.14 -1.43 6.70
N TRP A 505 -33.83 -0.64 7.48
CA TRP A 505 -34.03 -0.85 8.91
C TRP A 505 -35.25 -1.75 9.14
N ILE A 506 -35.09 -2.73 10.01
CA ILE A 506 -36.14 -3.66 10.37
C ILE A 506 -36.45 -3.47 11.85
N TYR A 507 -37.70 -3.21 12.16
CA TYR A 507 -38.23 -3.13 13.52
C TYR A 507 -39.25 -4.25 13.67
N ALA A 508 -39.08 -5.11 14.66
CA ALA A 508 -39.96 -6.23 14.91
C ALA A 508 -40.39 -6.21 16.37
N ASP A 509 -41.69 -6.36 16.61
CA ASP A 509 -42.29 -6.54 17.93
C ASP A 509 -43.45 -7.56 17.87
N ALA A 510 -44.14 -7.74 18.97
CA ALA A 510 -45.28 -8.67 19.07
C ALA A 510 -46.43 -8.35 18.11
N ASP A 511 -46.51 -7.14 17.58
CA ASP A 511 -47.59 -6.66 16.71
C ASP A 511 -47.23 -6.73 15.21
N GLY A 512 -45.95 -6.92 14.86
CA GLY A 512 -45.51 -7.06 13.47
C GLY A 512 -44.09 -6.65 13.16
N VAL A 513 -43.76 -6.61 11.85
CA VAL A 513 -42.49 -6.21 11.30
C VAL A 513 -42.63 -4.94 10.48
N LEU A 514 -41.91 -3.89 10.81
CA LEU A 514 -41.84 -2.66 10.06
C LEU A 514 -40.48 -2.58 9.34
N VAL A 515 -40.51 -2.32 8.03
CA VAL A 515 -39.29 -2.11 7.21
C VAL A 515 -39.24 -0.65 6.82
N SER A 516 -38.13 0.02 7.06
CA SER A 516 -37.91 1.44 6.75
C SER A 516 -36.59 1.66 6.03
N ASP A 517 -36.59 2.60 5.08
CA ASP A 517 -35.36 3.07 4.41
C ASP A 517 -34.53 4.00 5.33
N GLU A 518 -35.11 4.52 6.39
CA GLU A 518 -34.47 5.42 7.34
C GLU A 518 -34.64 4.90 8.78
N LYS A 519 -33.67 5.19 9.64
CA LYS A 519 -33.77 4.90 11.06
C LYS A 519 -34.89 5.75 11.68
N LEU A 520 -35.85 5.11 12.30
CA LEU A 520 -36.92 5.79 13.00
C LEU A 520 -36.48 6.17 14.41
N ASP A 521 -36.55 7.46 14.75
CA ASP A 521 -36.25 7.94 16.10
C ASP A 521 -37.40 7.54 17.06
N GLY A 522 -37.04 6.73 18.07
CA GLY A 522 -37.99 6.35 19.14
C GLY A 522 -38.72 5.03 18.97
N ALA A 523 -38.33 4.18 18.00
CA ALA A 523 -38.77 2.80 17.90
C ALA A 523 -37.82 1.84 18.61
#